data_d20827cdd4766585bed84753ec3213ba
#
_entry.id   d20827cdd4766585bed84753ec3213ba
#
_cell.length_a   1.000
_cell.length_b   1.000
_cell.length_c   1.000
_cell.angle_alpha   90.00
_cell.angle_beta   90.00
_cell.angle_gamma   90.00
#
_symmetry.space_group_name_H-M   'P 1'
#
loop_
_entity.id
_entity.type
_entity.pdbx_description
1 polymer ?
#
loop_
_entity_poly.entity_id
_entity_poly.type
_entity_poly.pdbx_seq_one_letter_code
_entity_poly.pdbx_strand_id
1 'polypeptide(L)'
;MASLAGTYASLRILFSYGPGFLLLLLLDSSIWMQRPDIVDYKNRVRDIPTQHIYSVYDFIIIGGGSAGAVLASRLSEITEWNILLLEAGPDESFLSDVPMIFPTLQQSDLDWKFQTEKSDNYCLAMNRGRCNWPRGKVLGGCSVLNAMLYVRGNRKDYDEWESLGNPGESFENYLHHLVNVQNVHRMGF
;
A
#
# COMPACT_ATOMS: atom_id res chain seq x y z
N MET A 1 -24.84 -2.73 -50.09
CA MET A 1 -24.63 -3.97 -49.28
C MET A 1 -23.59 -3.82 -48.17
N ALA A 2 -22.60 -2.98 -48.29
CA ALA A 2 -21.60 -2.76 -47.23
C ALA A 2 -22.14 -2.10 -45.93
N SER A 3 -23.23 -1.31 -45.99
CA SER A 3 -23.78 -0.62 -44.82
C SER A 3 -24.56 -1.55 -43.87
N LEU A 4 -25.25 -2.55 -44.39
CA LEU A 4 -26.02 -3.52 -43.60
C LEU A 4 -25.14 -4.48 -42.80
N ALA A 5 -24.04 -4.93 -43.37
CA ALA A 5 -23.07 -5.79 -42.71
C ALA A 5 -22.34 -5.05 -41.57
N GLY A 6 -22.00 -3.78 -41.75
CA GLY A 6 -21.40 -2.92 -40.72
C GLY A 6 -22.37 -2.67 -39.57
N THR A 7 -23.63 -2.40 -39.85
CA THR A 7 -24.67 -2.19 -38.81
C THR A 7 -24.92 -3.46 -37.99
N TYR A 8 -24.93 -4.62 -38.66
CA TYR A 8 -25.12 -5.91 -37.98
C TYR A 8 -23.93 -6.28 -37.08
N ALA A 9 -22.71 -6.02 -37.54
CA ALA A 9 -21.51 -6.21 -36.73
C ALA A 9 -21.48 -5.28 -35.48
N SER A 10 -21.84 -4.01 -35.67
CA SER A 10 -21.91 -3.04 -34.58
C SER A 10 -23.00 -3.40 -33.55
N LEU A 11 -24.18 -3.85 -34.00
CA LEU A 11 -25.24 -4.34 -33.12
C LEU A 11 -24.82 -5.60 -32.36
N ARG A 12 -24.14 -6.53 -33.01
CA ARG A 12 -23.63 -7.74 -32.36
C ARG A 12 -22.59 -7.44 -31.30
N ILE A 13 -21.69 -6.49 -31.57
CA ILE A 13 -20.70 -6.02 -30.59
C ILE A 13 -21.43 -5.36 -29.40
N LEU A 14 -22.40 -4.50 -29.66
CA LEU A 14 -23.16 -3.81 -28.63
C LEU A 14 -23.93 -4.81 -27.73
N PHE A 15 -24.60 -5.82 -28.31
CA PHE A 15 -25.33 -6.84 -27.53
C PHE A 15 -24.40 -7.83 -26.80
N SER A 16 -23.23 -8.13 -27.35
CA SER A 16 -22.29 -9.05 -26.72
C SER A 16 -21.48 -8.40 -25.60
N TYR A 17 -21.04 -7.15 -25.78
CA TYR A 17 -20.16 -6.45 -24.84
C TYR A 17 -20.86 -5.31 -24.10
N GLY A 18 -22.03 -4.86 -24.55
CA GLY A 18 -22.79 -3.78 -23.94
C GLY A 18 -23.16 -4.04 -22.47
N PRO A 19 -23.63 -5.24 -22.11
CA PRO A 19 -23.91 -5.56 -20.70
C PRO A 19 -22.64 -5.52 -19.82
N GLY A 20 -21.52 -6.02 -20.34
CA GLY A 20 -20.23 -5.94 -19.65
C GLY A 20 -19.74 -4.50 -19.49
N PHE A 21 -19.90 -3.68 -20.54
CA PHE A 21 -19.55 -2.27 -20.48
C PHE A 21 -20.44 -1.51 -19.47
N LEU A 22 -21.75 -1.78 -19.45
CA LEU A 22 -22.66 -1.21 -18.45
C LEU A 22 -22.29 -1.63 -17.04
N LEU A 23 -21.91 -2.89 -16.84
CA LEU A 23 -21.42 -3.36 -15.55
C LEU A 23 -20.17 -2.61 -15.12
N LEU A 24 -19.21 -2.42 -16.01
CA LEU A 24 -17.99 -1.65 -15.73
C LEU A 24 -18.32 -0.19 -15.37
N LEU A 25 -19.24 0.45 -16.07
CA LEU A 25 -19.68 1.81 -15.75
C LEU A 25 -20.38 1.88 -14.39
N LEU A 26 -21.18 0.87 -14.04
CA LEU A 26 -21.84 0.79 -12.74
C LEU A 26 -20.82 0.55 -11.62
N LEU A 27 -19.83 -0.30 -11.85
CA LEU A 27 -18.73 -0.52 -10.91
C LEU A 27 -17.91 0.75 -10.72
N ASP A 28 -17.53 1.40 -11.80
CA ASP A 28 -16.80 2.67 -11.77
C ASP A 28 -17.60 3.74 -11.00
N SER A 29 -18.89 3.89 -11.33
CA SER A 29 -19.79 4.82 -10.61
C SER A 29 -19.92 4.46 -9.12
N SER A 30 -19.96 3.17 -8.78
CA SER A 30 -20.04 2.71 -7.39
C SER A 30 -18.74 3.02 -6.64
N ILE A 31 -17.58 2.82 -7.28
CA ILE A 31 -16.27 3.18 -6.73
C ILE A 31 -16.22 4.69 -6.48
N TRP A 32 -16.64 5.49 -7.46
CA TRP A 32 -16.72 6.94 -7.34
C TRP A 32 -17.55 7.40 -6.14
N MET A 33 -18.67 6.74 -5.89
CA MET A 33 -19.58 7.07 -4.77
C MET A 33 -19.05 6.61 -3.42
N GLN A 34 -18.38 5.45 -3.36
CA GLN A 34 -17.95 4.83 -2.11
C GLN A 34 -16.51 5.18 -1.72
N ARG A 35 -15.65 5.46 -2.71
CA ARG A 35 -14.24 5.76 -2.55
C ARG A 35 -13.83 7.00 -3.35
N PRO A 36 -14.37 8.18 -3.01
CA PRO A 36 -14.00 9.44 -3.67
C PRO A 36 -12.51 9.76 -3.51
N ASP A 37 -11.86 9.23 -2.48
CA ASP A 37 -10.42 9.35 -2.23
C ASP A 37 -9.57 8.78 -3.37
N ILE A 38 -9.99 7.68 -3.99
CA ILE A 38 -9.27 7.06 -5.12
C ILE A 38 -9.29 7.95 -6.36
N VAL A 39 -10.37 8.69 -6.56
CA VAL A 39 -10.61 9.49 -7.76
C VAL A 39 -10.28 10.96 -7.54
N ASP A 40 -10.25 11.41 -6.30
CA ASP A 40 -9.98 12.80 -5.96
C ASP A 40 -8.49 13.12 -6.06
N TYR A 41 -8.03 13.42 -7.27
CA TYR A 41 -6.66 13.86 -7.56
C TYR A 41 -6.26 15.14 -6.77
N LYS A 42 -7.21 15.87 -6.21
CA LYS A 42 -6.90 17.09 -5.45
C LYS A 42 -6.48 16.78 -4.03
N ASN A 43 -6.99 15.70 -3.45
CA ASN A 43 -6.68 15.26 -2.09
C ASN A 43 -5.57 14.21 -2.02
N ARG A 44 -5.06 13.74 -3.17
CA ARG A 44 -3.88 12.87 -3.18
C ARG A 44 -2.66 13.61 -2.70
N VAL A 45 -1.80 12.88 -2.02
CA VAL A 45 -0.47 13.38 -1.65
C VAL A 45 0.26 13.80 -2.92
N ARG A 46 0.78 15.02 -2.92
CA ARG A 46 1.49 15.57 -4.06
C ARG A 46 2.96 15.73 -3.73
N ASP A 47 3.80 15.44 -4.71
CA ASP A 47 5.19 15.78 -4.60
C ASP A 47 5.37 17.27 -4.40
N ILE A 48 6.17 17.61 -3.42
CA ILE A 48 6.60 18.99 -3.21
C ILE A 48 7.80 19.25 -4.11
N PRO A 49 7.73 20.19 -5.05
CA PRO A 49 8.88 20.55 -5.87
C PRO A 49 10.08 20.90 -5.00
N THR A 50 11.26 20.43 -5.38
CA THR A 50 12.51 20.58 -4.59
C THR A 50 12.79 22.03 -4.18
N GLN A 51 12.38 22.99 -5.00
CA GLN A 51 12.50 24.42 -4.72
C GLN A 51 11.62 24.93 -3.58
N HIS A 52 10.60 24.16 -3.17
CA HIS A 52 9.69 24.49 -2.06
C HIS A 52 10.01 23.69 -0.79
N ILE A 53 11.04 22.87 -0.81
CA ILE A 53 11.49 22.15 0.37
C ILE A 53 12.26 23.12 1.25
N TYR A 54 11.91 23.15 2.54
CA TYR A 54 12.64 23.97 3.52
C TYR A 54 14.06 23.45 3.71
N SER A 55 14.96 24.32 4.12
CA SER A 55 16.35 23.94 4.40
C SER A 55 16.52 23.22 5.75
N VAL A 56 15.53 23.32 6.62
CA VAL A 56 15.56 22.75 7.98
C VAL A 56 14.20 22.15 8.30
N TYR A 57 14.26 20.96 8.88
CA TYR A 57 13.09 20.25 9.44
C TYR A 57 13.44 19.74 10.82
N ASP A 58 12.42 19.61 11.68
CA ASP A 58 12.56 19.01 13.01
C ASP A 58 12.72 17.50 12.89
N PHE A 59 12.01 16.87 11.94
CA PHE A 59 12.09 15.44 11.66
C PHE A 59 12.11 15.17 10.16
N ILE A 60 12.96 14.23 9.75
CA ILE A 60 13.01 13.69 8.40
C ILE A 60 12.77 12.19 8.48
N ILE A 61 11.66 11.73 7.91
CA ILE A 61 11.25 10.33 7.88
C ILE A 61 11.56 9.78 6.49
N ILE A 62 12.35 8.72 6.43
CA ILE A 62 12.75 8.07 5.17
C ILE A 62 11.95 6.79 4.99
N GLY A 63 11.05 6.80 4.01
CA GLY A 63 10.13 5.74 3.66
C GLY A 63 8.70 5.97 4.19
N GLY A 64 7.75 6.10 3.27
CA GLY A 64 6.31 6.26 3.53
C GLY A 64 5.57 4.94 3.67
N GLY A 65 6.22 3.89 4.19
CA GLY A 65 5.57 2.62 4.50
C GLY A 65 4.75 2.68 5.80
N SER A 66 4.25 1.52 6.27
CA SER A 66 3.37 1.43 7.45
C SER A 66 3.93 2.15 8.69
N ALA A 67 5.21 1.94 9.00
CA ALA A 67 5.86 2.57 10.16
C ALA A 67 6.08 4.07 9.96
N GLY A 68 6.58 4.47 8.77
CA GLY A 68 6.83 5.87 8.46
C GLY A 68 5.56 6.71 8.41
N ALA A 69 4.48 6.17 7.89
CA ALA A 69 3.17 6.82 7.86
C ALA A 69 2.63 7.07 9.29
N VAL A 70 2.73 6.07 10.17
CA VAL A 70 2.34 6.21 11.57
C VAL A 70 3.19 7.28 12.26
N LEU A 71 4.50 7.24 12.06
CA LEU A 71 5.42 8.20 12.67
C LEU A 71 5.15 9.62 12.18
N ALA A 72 4.97 9.80 10.87
CA ALA A 72 4.64 11.08 10.28
C ALA A 72 3.32 11.64 10.84
N SER A 73 2.29 10.79 10.90
CA SER A 73 0.98 11.17 11.44
C SER A 73 1.08 11.59 12.91
N ARG A 74 1.79 10.82 13.75
CA ARG A 74 1.90 11.13 15.18
C ARG A 74 2.73 12.37 15.47
N LEU A 75 3.84 12.54 14.79
CA LEU A 75 4.68 13.73 14.96
C LEU A 75 3.98 14.99 14.45
N SER A 76 3.16 14.90 13.40
CA SER A 76 2.40 16.03 12.87
C SER A 76 1.25 16.51 13.77
N GLU A 77 0.89 15.76 14.81
CA GLU A 77 -0.04 16.22 15.85
C GLU A 77 0.53 17.44 16.62
N ILE A 78 1.84 17.62 16.61
CA ILE A 78 2.53 18.76 17.20
C ILE A 78 2.72 19.81 16.11
N THR A 79 1.89 20.83 16.12
CA THR A 79 1.78 21.84 15.06
C THR A 79 3.03 22.70 14.87
N GLU A 80 3.88 22.77 15.89
CA GLU A 80 5.12 23.52 15.90
C GLU A 80 6.26 22.81 15.12
N TRP A 81 6.10 21.51 14.84
CA TRP A 81 7.13 20.72 14.17
C TRP A 81 6.92 20.66 12.65
N ASN A 82 8.00 20.89 11.93
CA ASN A 82 8.06 20.68 10.49
C ASN A 82 8.59 19.28 10.21
N ILE A 83 7.79 18.47 9.53
CA ILE A 83 8.09 17.06 9.25
C ILE A 83 8.22 16.87 7.76
N LEU A 84 9.31 16.25 7.32
CA LEU A 84 9.53 15.84 5.95
C LEU A 84 9.42 14.32 5.84
N LEU A 85 8.50 13.84 5.02
CA LEU A 85 8.40 12.44 4.64
C LEU A 85 8.96 12.26 3.23
N LEU A 86 9.98 11.42 3.09
CA LEU A 86 10.61 11.07 1.83
C LEU A 86 10.18 9.64 1.43
N GLU A 87 9.62 9.48 0.24
CA GLU A 87 9.28 8.18 -0.33
C GLU A 87 9.94 8.02 -1.69
N ALA A 88 10.47 6.83 -1.97
CA ALA A 88 11.17 6.55 -3.22
C ALA A 88 10.24 6.12 -4.36
N GLY A 89 9.05 5.64 -4.00
CA GLY A 89 8.04 5.17 -4.95
C GLY A 89 6.98 6.22 -5.26
N PRO A 90 6.16 5.96 -6.28
CA PRO A 90 5.02 6.80 -6.63
C PRO A 90 3.89 6.65 -5.60
N ASP A 91 2.83 7.42 -5.79
CA ASP A 91 1.54 7.18 -5.17
C ASP A 91 0.94 5.85 -5.66
N GLU A 92 0.09 5.24 -4.86
CA GLU A 92 -0.57 4.00 -5.22
C GLU A 92 -1.54 4.18 -6.41
N SER A 93 -1.86 3.08 -7.07
CA SER A 93 -2.81 3.05 -8.17
C SER A 93 -4.13 2.42 -7.74
N PHE A 94 -5.22 2.69 -8.46
CA PHE A 94 -6.51 2.03 -8.21
C PHE A 94 -6.42 0.50 -8.27
N LEU A 95 -5.45 -0.07 -8.98
CA LEU A 95 -5.23 -1.51 -9.04
C LEU A 95 -4.71 -2.03 -7.70
N SER A 96 -3.93 -1.25 -6.96
CA SER A 96 -3.40 -1.67 -5.66
C SER A 96 -4.47 -1.77 -4.57
N ASP A 97 -5.62 -1.11 -4.77
CA ASP A 97 -6.77 -1.19 -3.86
C ASP A 97 -7.58 -2.48 -3.98
N VAL A 98 -7.32 -3.30 -5.01
CA VAL A 98 -8.02 -4.55 -5.22
C VAL A 98 -7.30 -5.71 -4.53
N PRO A 99 -7.82 -6.25 -3.41
CA PRO A 99 -7.11 -7.25 -2.61
C PRO A 99 -6.65 -8.49 -3.38
N MET A 100 -7.48 -8.97 -4.30
CA MET A 100 -7.20 -10.21 -5.04
C MET A 100 -6.04 -10.11 -6.03
N ILE A 101 -5.62 -8.92 -6.41
CA ILE A 101 -4.55 -8.74 -7.41
C ILE A 101 -3.18 -8.47 -6.79
N PHE A 102 -3.07 -8.48 -5.44
CA PHE A 102 -1.77 -8.25 -4.78
C PHE A 102 -0.61 -9.09 -5.33
N PRO A 103 -0.80 -10.37 -5.79
CA PRO A 103 0.31 -11.13 -6.35
C PRO A 103 0.86 -10.54 -7.65
N THR A 104 0.03 -9.80 -8.41
CA THR A 104 0.44 -9.16 -9.66
C THR A 104 1.21 -7.86 -9.44
N LEU A 105 1.09 -7.28 -8.25
CA LEU A 105 1.83 -6.08 -7.86
C LEU A 105 3.28 -6.40 -7.50
N GLN A 106 3.55 -7.64 -7.07
CA GLN A 106 4.91 -8.12 -6.83
C GLN A 106 5.66 -8.19 -8.16
N GLN A 107 6.94 -7.86 -8.16
CA GLN A 107 7.79 -7.75 -9.35
C GLN A 107 7.32 -6.67 -10.36
N SER A 108 6.32 -5.84 -10.02
CA SER A 108 5.92 -4.65 -10.79
C SER A 108 6.84 -3.46 -10.48
N ASP A 109 6.55 -2.30 -11.04
CA ASP A 109 7.30 -1.06 -10.75
C ASP A 109 7.03 -0.51 -9.34
N LEU A 110 6.00 -1.02 -8.66
CA LEU A 110 5.71 -0.73 -7.26
C LEU A 110 6.52 -1.59 -6.27
N ASP A 111 7.43 -2.41 -6.76
CA ASP A 111 8.27 -3.33 -5.98
C ASP A 111 9.76 -3.04 -6.21
N TRP A 112 10.55 -3.02 -5.15
CA TRP A 112 12.02 -2.94 -5.22
C TRP A 112 12.66 -4.14 -5.93
N LYS A 113 11.93 -5.24 -6.11
CA LYS A 113 12.35 -6.47 -6.82
C LYS A 113 13.62 -7.08 -6.26
N PHE A 114 13.80 -7.00 -4.93
CA PHE A 114 14.96 -7.62 -4.30
C PHE A 114 14.96 -9.13 -4.48
N GLN A 115 16.16 -9.69 -4.55
CA GLN A 115 16.38 -11.12 -4.59
C GLN A 115 17.42 -11.50 -3.56
N THR A 116 17.30 -12.71 -3.00
CA THR A 116 18.32 -13.23 -2.11
C THR A 116 19.60 -13.53 -2.88
N GLU A 117 20.72 -13.58 -2.18
CA GLU A 117 21.93 -14.20 -2.75
C GLU A 117 21.69 -15.69 -3.02
N LYS A 118 22.46 -16.25 -3.95
CA LYS A 118 22.41 -17.68 -4.22
C LYS A 118 22.97 -18.46 -3.02
N SER A 119 22.31 -19.54 -2.63
CA SER A 119 22.75 -20.43 -1.57
C SER A 119 22.41 -21.88 -1.90
N ASP A 120 23.20 -22.78 -1.37
CA ASP A 120 22.93 -24.23 -1.48
C ASP A 120 21.97 -24.71 -0.37
N ASN A 121 21.54 -23.81 0.53
CA ASN A 121 20.70 -24.15 1.69
C ASN A 121 19.24 -23.70 1.56
N TYR A 122 18.94 -22.81 0.61
CA TYR A 122 17.59 -22.26 0.42
C TYR A 122 17.31 -21.92 -1.04
N CYS A 123 16.05 -21.78 -1.39
CA CYS A 123 15.56 -21.41 -2.72
C CYS A 123 16.04 -22.34 -3.85
N LEU A 124 16.32 -23.60 -3.55
CA LEU A 124 16.91 -24.55 -4.50
C LEU A 124 16.00 -24.83 -5.70
N ALA A 125 14.68 -24.79 -5.50
CA ALA A 125 13.69 -24.97 -6.58
C ALA A 125 13.37 -23.68 -7.34
N MET A 126 13.93 -22.54 -6.92
CA MET A 126 13.65 -21.25 -7.53
C MET A 126 14.58 -20.97 -8.71
N ASN A 127 14.14 -20.10 -9.61
CA ASN A 127 14.93 -19.72 -10.77
C ASN A 127 16.30 -19.17 -10.35
N ARG A 128 17.37 -19.75 -10.86
CA ARG A 128 18.76 -19.41 -10.52
C ARG A 128 19.13 -19.60 -9.04
N GLY A 129 18.34 -20.35 -8.26
CA GLY A 129 18.56 -20.54 -6.83
C GLY A 129 18.41 -19.26 -5.99
N ARG A 130 17.58 -18.33 -6.44
CA ARG A 130 17.30 -17.06 -5.74
C ARG A 130 15.82 -16.94 -5.45
N CYS A 131 15.48 -16.58 -4.22
CA CYS A 131 14.12 -16.20 -3.86
C CYS A 131 13.87 -14.73 -4.18
N ASN A 132 12.70 -14.42 -4.73
CA ASN A 132 12.22 -13.06 -4.78
C ASN A 132 11.85 -12.59 -3.37
N TRP A 133 12.22 -11.36 -3.05
CA TRP A 133 11.97 -10.75 -1.76
C TRP A 133 11.24 -9.41 -1.95
N PRO A 134 9.94 -9.45 -2.24
CA PRO A 134 9.16 -8.25 -2.56
C PRO A 134 9.21 -7.24 -1.42
N ARG A 135 9.38 -5.97 -1.76
CA ARG A 135 9.29 -4.81 -0.87
C ARG A 135 8.65 -3.67 -1.61
N GLY A 136 7.64 -3.05 -1.01
CA GLY A 136 6.95 -1.94 -1.64
C GLY A 136 7.87 -0.76 -1.91
N LYS A 137 7.82 -0.29 -3.16
CA LYS A 137 8.40 0.96 -3.63
C LYS A 137 7.26 1.86 -4.08
N VAL A 138 6.48 2.30 -3.12
CA VAL A 138 5.22 3.02 -3.32
C VAL A 138 4.83 3.68 -2.00
N LEU A 139 4.13 4.80 -2.03
CA LEU A 139 3.56 5.38 -0.83
C LEU A 139 2.60 4.37 -0.17
N GLY A 140 2.80 4.09 1.11
CA GLY A 140 2.20 2.95 1.81
C GLY A 140 3.12 1.72 1.91
N GLY A 141 4.15 1.62 1.09
CA GLY A 141 5.19 0.59 1.16
C GLY A 141 4.63 -0.84 1.05
N CYS A 142 5.08 -1.73 1.94
CA CYS A 142 4.65 -3.12 1.93
C CYS A 142 3.16 -3.33 2.25
N SER A 143 2.47 -2.35 2.86
CA SER A 143 1.03 -2.46 3.09
C SER A 143 0.22 -2.44 1.78
N VAL A 144 0.77 -1.88 0.70
CA VAL A 144 0.16 -1.88 -0.63
C VAL A 144 0.32 -3.23 -1.34
N LEU A 145 1.40 -3.98 -1.05
CA LEU A 145 1.76 -5.22 -1.77
C LEU A 145 1.46 -6.50 -0.99
N ASN A 146 1.03 -6.41 0.27
CA ASN A 146 0.86 -7.57 1.13
C ASN A 146 -0.43 -8.34 0.84
N ALA A 147 -0.56 -9.53 1.41
CA ALA A 147 -1.74 -10.38 1.29
C ALA A 147 -2.86 -10.00 2.27
N MET A 148 -2.74 -8.90 3.00
CA MET A 148 -3.72 -8.38 3.98
C MET A 148 -4.04 -9.36 5.12
N LEU A 149 -3.12 -10.27 5.44
CA LEU A 149 -3.24 -11.18 6.57
C LEU A 149 -2.96 -10.41 7.85
N TYR A 150 -3.95 -10.32 8.72
CA TYR A 150 -3.80 -9.67 10.00
C TYR A 150 -3.30 -10.64 11.07
N VAL A 151 -2.13 -10.38 11.61
CA VAL A 151 -1.52 -11.16 12.71
C VAL A 151 -0.94 -10.19 13.73
N ARG A 152 -1.31 -10.38 15.00
CA ARG A 152 -0.78 -9.57 16.12
C ARG A 152 0.62 -9.96 16.56
N GLY A 153 1.13 -11.08 16.09
CA GLY A 153 2.34 -11.70 16.62
C GLY A 153 2.08 -12.61 17.85
N ASN A 154 3.06 -13.41 18.18
CA ASN A 154 2.98 -14.31 19.34
C ASN A 154 3.45 -13.55 20.59
N ARG A 155 2.75 -13.74 21.71
CA ARG A 155 3.13 -13.14 23.00
C ARG A 155 4.59 -13.42 23.36
N LYS A 156 5.05 -14.64 23.11
CA LYS A 156 6.42 -15.06 23.45
C LYS A 156 7.50 -14.27 22.71
N ASP A 157 7.22 -13.82 21.48
CA ASP A 157 8.20 -13.05 20.70
C ASP A 157 8.50 -11.70 21.38
N TYR A 158 7.46 -11.04 21.91
CA TYR A 158 7.58 -9.78 22.64
C TYR A 158 8.24 -9.99 24.01
N ASP A 159 7.78 -11.00 24.77
CA ASP A 159 8.34 -11.30 26.09
C ASP A 159 9.83 -11.71 25.97
N GLU A 160 10.24 -12.33 24.86
CA GLU A 160 11.64 -12.64 24.58
C GLU A 160 12.45 -11.37 24.32
N TRP A 161 11.92 -10.40 23.58
CA TRP A 161 12.61 -9.12 23.37
C TRP A 161 12.88 -8.40 24.69
N GLU A 162 11.91 -8.38 25.60
CA GLU A 162 12.11 -7.83 26.93
C GLU A 162 13.19 -8.60 27.71
N SER A 163 13.17 -9.93 27.66
CA SER A 163 14.16 -10.78 28.32
C SER A 163 15.59 -10.60 27.80
N LEU A 164 15.74 -10.20 26.54
CA LEU A 164 17.03 -9.89 25.91
C LEU A 164 17.59 -8.52 26.29
N GLY A 165 16.95 -7.80 27.21
CA GLY A 165 17.44 -6.53 27.72
C GLY A 165 16.78 -5.29 27.11
N ASN A 166 15.58 -5.43 26.55
CA ASN A 166 14.79 -4.31 26.03
C ASN A 166 13.58 -4.07 26.95
N PRO A 167 13.74 -3.39 28.09
CA PRO A 167 12.66 -3.18 29.04
C PRO A 167 11.54 -2.36 28.43
N GLY A 168 10.31 -2.83 28.60
CA GLY A 168 9.11 -2.21 28.03
C GLY A 168 8.64 -2.83 26.72
N GLU A 169 9.36 -3.79 26.14
CA GLU A 169 8.99 -4.46 24.89
C GLU A 169 8.15 -5.75 25.13
N SER A 170 7.65 -5.99 26.34
CA SER A 170 6.78 -7.13 26.62
C SER A 170 5.46 -7.03 25.87
N PHE A 171 4.82 -8.17 25.65
CA PHE A 171 3.50 -8.23 25.01
C PHE A 171 2.46 -7.39 25.77
N GLU A 172 2.50 -7.36 27.10
CA GLU A 172 1.57 -6.60 27.92
C GLU A 172 1.66 -5.10 27.64
N ASN A 173 2.87 -4.57 27.57
CA ASN A 173 3.12 -3.17 27.23
C ASN A 173 2.71 -2.87 25.77
N TYR A 174 3.02 -3.79 24.86
CA TYR A 174 2.69 -3.63 23.45
C TYR A 174 1.18 -3.72 23.17
N LEU A 175 0.47 -4.56 23.92
CA LEU A 175 -0.98 -4.73 23.77
C LEU A 175 -1.74 -3.41 23.98
N HIS A 176 -1.29 -2.57 24.89
CA HIS A 176 -1.90 -1.26 25.14
C HIS A 176 -1.84 -0.38 23.88
N HIS A 177 -0.72 -0.36 23.18
CA HIS A 177 -0.57 0.38 21.93
C HIS A 177 -1.41 -0.21 20.79
N LEU A 178 -1.47 -1.54 20.68
CA LEU A 178 -2.31 -2.22 19.68
C LEU A 178 -3.79 -1.89 19.84
N VAL A 179 -4.30 -1.88 21.06
CA VAL A 179 -5.70 -1.54 21.35
C VAL A 179 -6.00 -0.09 21.00
N ASN A 180 -5.08 0.82 21.30
CA ASN A 180 -5.24 2.24 20.97
C ASN A 180 -5.28 2.48 19.45
N VAL A 181 -4.40 1.83 18.69
CA VAL A 181 -4.41 1.93 17.21
C VAL A 181 -5.72 1.37 16.63
N GLN A 182 -6.26 0.28 17.18
CA GLN A 182 -7.53 -0.29 16.73
C GLN A 182 -8.75 0.58 17.07
N ASN A 183 -8.71 1.31 18.17
CA ASN A 183 -9.82 2.16 18.59
C ASN A 183 -9.92 3.45 17.77
N VAL A 184 -8.87 3.90 17.12
CA VAL A 184 -8.89 5.07 16.22
C VAL A 184 -9.88 4.87 15.06
N HIS A 185 -10.03 3.64 14.55
CA HIS A 185 -11.03 3.32 13.54
C HIS A 185 -12.50 3.40 14.04
N ARG A 186 -12.73 3.45 15.36
CA ARG A 186 -14.08 3.62 15.93
C ARG A 186 -14.47 5.10 16.10
N MET A 187 -13.56 6.03 15.96
CA MET A 187 -13.80 7.47 16.15
C MET A 187 -14.06 8.23 14.84
N GLY A 188 -14.37 7.55 13.75
CA GLY A 188 -14.98 8.14 12.55
C GLY A 188 -14.09 9.18 11.87
N PHE A 189 -13.03 8.74 11.25
CA PHE A 189 -12.37 9.45 10.15
C PHE A 189 -12.60 8.69 8.86
#